data_42835f02aa5373a0cc550aadcf27d543
#
_entry.id   42835f02aa5373a0cc550aadcf27d543
#
_cell.length_a   1.000
_cell.length_b   1.000
_cell.length_c   1.000
_cell.angle_alpha   90.00
_cell.angle_beta   90.00
_cell.angle_gamma   90.00
#
_symmetry.space_group_name_H-M   'P 1'
#
loop_
_entity.id
_entity.type
_entity.pdbx_description
1 polymer ?
#
loop_
_entity_poly.entity_id
_entity_poly.type
_entity_poly.pdbx_seq_one_letter_code
_entity_poly.pdbx_strand_id
1 'polypeptide(L)'
;MGATATQVLTDEETLVRALLEVNRLYKPDGQPVVFDLQLEAEVLGCGLVWADDCPPSVSSHPLADTMTVPCRCTLPTAESGRMPMVLSAMRRMKEAVGDTTALYGLLCGPFTLASHLRGNDIFMDMFDDEDYVKDLLGFCADCAKRMSDLYLDAGMDVIAVVDPLVSQISSDHFEEFLSAPYTELFRYLREEKQAFSSFFVCGNATRNIEVMCRTAPDSISVDENVDILAAKAICDKYNVAIGGNIPLTSIMLHGTQQDNMKFVADLLAHLPEYKNFIVAPGCDMPYAVPVENTIGAAQAVLETEAVREKRWNVPFALDRKSVV
;
A
#
# COMPACT_ATOMS: atom_id res chain seq x y z
N MET A 1 -13.70 16.02 -10.98
CA MET A 1 -13.36 15.72 -12.38
C MET A 1 -14.46 14.97 -13.12
N GLY A 2 -15.41 14.33 -12.46
CA GLY A 2 -16.54 13.63 -13.05
C GLY A 2 -16.20 12.32 -13.77
N ALA A 3 -14.97 11.80 -13.59
CA ALA A 3 -14.58 10.48 -14.11
C ALA A 3 -15.00 9.38 -13.14
N THR A 4 -15.41 8.22 -13.64
CA THR A 4 -15.71 7.05 -12.81
C THR A 4 -14.42 6.30 -12.45
N ALA A 5 -14.46 5.44 -11.41
CA ALA A 5 -13.33 4.57 -11.04
C ALA A 5 -12.91 3.70 -12.23
N THR A 6 -13.86 3.11 -12.94
CA THR A 6 -13.59 2.35 -14.16
C THR A 6 -12.80 3.17 -15.19
N GLN A 7 -13.20 4.41 -15.46
CA GLN A 7 -12.49 5.29 -16.41
C GLN A 7 -11.06 5.60 -15.94
N VAL A 8 -10.88 5.90 -14.65
CA VAL A 8 -9.56 6.19 -14.07
C VAL A 8 -8.63 4.98 -14.18
N LEU A 9 -9.15 3.77 -13.96
CA LEU A 9 -8.35 2.55 -13.94
C LEU A 9 -8.19 1.87 -15.31
N THR A 10 -8.82 2.39 -16.38
CA THR A 10 -8.76 1.82 -17.73
C THR A 10 -8.32 2.81 -18.81
N ASP A 11 -8.19 4.11 -18.50
CA ASP A 11 -7.74 5.13 -19.43
C ASP A 11 -6.56 5.94 -18.87
N GLU A 12 -5.42 5.86 -19.54
CA GLU A 12 -4.16 6.50 -19.11
C GLU A 12 -4.27 8.00 -18.92
N GLU A 13 -4.90 8.70 -19.87
CA GLU A 13 -5.01 10.16 -19.81
C GLU A 13 -5.89 10.61 -18.64
N THR A 14 -6.94 9.88 -18.36
CA THR A 14 -7.82 10.15 -17.23
C THR A 14 -7.11 9.87 -15.91
N LEU A 15 -6.36 8.75 -15.82
CA LEU A 15 -5.56 8.39 -14.63
C LEU A 15 -4.51 9.46 -14.34
N VAL A 16 -3.65 9.79 -15.30
CA VAL A 16 -2.58 10.77 -15.12
C VAL A 16 -3.13 12.15 -14.74
N ARG A 17 -4.19 12.59 -15.43
CA ARG A 17 -4.85 13.86 -15.11
C ARG A 17 -5.41 13.87 -13.67
N ALA A 18 -6.02 12.78 -13.22
CA ALA A 18 -6.52 12.66 -11.86
C ALA A 18 -5.39 12.74 -10.83
N LEU A 19 -4.30 12.01 -11.05
CA LEU A 19 -3.16 11.99 -10.15
C LEU A 19 -2.44 13.33 -10.08
N LEU A 20 -2.26 14.03 -11.19
CA LEU A 20 -1.67 15.37 -11.22
C LEU A 20 -2.55 16.40 -10.49
N GLU A 21 -3.88 16.27 -10.60
CA GLU A 21 -4.79 17.14 -9.88
C GLU A 21 -4.76 16.89 -8.36
N VAL A 22 -4.68 15.62 -7.94
CA VAL A 22 -4.46 15.23 -6.54
C VAL A 22 -3.16 15.83 -6.01
N ASN A 23 -2.05 15.70 -6.75
CA ASN A 23 -0.76 16.27 -6.37
C ASN A 23 -0.83 17.80 -6.25
N ARG A 24 -1.45 18.47 -7.23
CA ARG A 24 -1.61 19.92 -7.23
C ARG A 24 -2.44 20.44 -6.05
N LEU A 25 -3.50 19.72 -5.69
CA LEU A 25 -4.42 20.11 -4.61
C LEU A 25 -3.85 19.86 -3.22
N TYR A 26 -3.31 18.67 -2.99
CA TYR A 26 -2.91 18.21 -1.66
C TYR A 26 -1.42 18.42 -1.37
N LYS A 27 -0.59 18.52 -2.41
CA LYS A 27 0.88 18.66 -2.30
C LYS A 27 1.48 17.66 -1.31
N PRO A 28 1.22 16.36 -1.49
CA PRO A 28 1.69 15.34 -0.57
C PRO A 28 3.20 15.12 -0.71
N ASP A 29 3.87 14.76 0.38
CA ASP A 29 5.26 14.32 0.35
C ASP A 29 5.39 12.94 -0.32
N GLY A 30 4.37 12.11 -0.22
CA GLY A 30 4.28 10.79 -0.87
C GLY A 30 2.91 10.56 -1.51
N GLN A 31 2.89 9.97 -2.70
CA GLN A 31 1.66 9.74 -3.46
C GLN A 31 1.65 8.36 -4.14
N PRO A 32 0.60 7.55 -3.92
CA PRO A 32 0.38 6.35 -4.73
C PRO A 32 0.02 6.74 -6.18
N VAL A 33 0.52 5.96 -7.15
CA VAL A 33 0.19 6.19 -8.56
C VAL A 33 -1.04 5.41 -8.98
N VAL A 34 -1.16 4.16 -8.55
CA VAL A 34 -2.36 3.33 -8.78
C VAL A 34 -2.68 2.60 -7.49
N PHE A 35 -3.93 2.61 -7.07
CA PHE A 35 -4.43 1.79 -5.97
C PHE A 35 -5.43 0.77 -6.54
N ASP A 36 -4.92 -0.36 -7.02
CA ASP A 36 -5.72 -1.44 -7.62
C ASP A 36 -5.08 -2.79 -7.29
N LEU A 37 -5.62 -3.47 -6.30
CA LEU A 37 -5.11 -4.78 -5.84
C LEU A 37 -5.55 -5.95 -6.74
N GLN A 38 -6.30 -5.68 -7.79
CA GLN A 38 -6.80 -6.68 -8.72
C GLN A 38 -5.98 -6.78 -10.00
N LEU A 39 -4.97 -5.92 -10.18
CA LEU A 39 -4.17 -5.86 -11.39
C LEU A 39 -3.43 -7.17 -11.65
N GLU A 40 -2.76 -7.73 -10.64
CA GLU A 40 -2.08 -9.02 -10.70
C GLU A 40 -3.08 -10.16 -10.87
N ALA A 41 -4.18 -10.13 -10.13
CA ALA A 41 -5.23 -11.14 -10.19
C ALA A 41 -5.85 -11.23 -11.60
N GLU A 42 -6.11 -10.09 -12.25
CA GLU A 42 -6.61 -10.01 -13.63
C GLU A 42 -5.63 -10.67 -14.60
N VAL A 43 -4.34 -10.34 -14.51
CA VAL A 43 -3.28 -10.92 -15.35
C VAL A 43 -3.17 -12.44 -15.15
N LEU A 44 -3.39 -12.90 -13.93
CA LEU A 44 -3.33 -14.33 -13.57
C LEU A 44 -4.65 -15.09 -13.83
N GLY A 45 -5.63 -14.43 -14.45
CA GLY A 45 -6.85 -15.06 -14.96
C GLY A 45 -8.08 -14.95 -14.08
N CYS A 46 -8.06 -14.14 -13.03
CA CYS A 46 -9.27 -13.84 -12.27
C CYS A 46 -10.25 -12.99 -13.11
N GLY A 47 -11.54 -13.31 -13.04
CA GLY A 47 -12.59 -12.46 -13.56
C GLY A 47 -12.81 -11.24 -12.64
N LEU A 48 -13.09 -10.07 -13.23
CA LEU A 48 -13.36 -8.85 -12.49
C LEU A 48 -14.78 -8.34 -12.73
N VAL A 49 -15.38 -7.77 -11.69
CA VAL A 49 -16.60 -6.94 -11.78
C VAL A 49 -16.21 -5.50 -11.51
N TRP A 50 -16.53 -4.64 -12.48
CA TRP A 50 -16.23 -3.21 -12.44
C TRP A 50 -17.36 -2.40 -11.83
N ALA A 51 -17.01 -1.34 -11.11
CA ALA A 51 -17.92 -0.37 -10.51
C ALA A 51 -17.48 1.07 -10.85
N ASP A 52 -18.41 2.02 -10.72
CA ASP A 52 -18.15 3.41 -11.08
C ASP A 52 -17.56 4.24 -9.94
N ASP A 53 -17.68 3.77 -8.70
CA ASP A 53 -17.33 4.49 -7.46
C ASP A 53 -16.28 3.79 -6.59
N CYS A 54 -15.80 2.63 -7.02
CA CYS A 54 -14.75 1.89 -6.32
C CYS A 54 -13.87 1.07 -7.30
N PRO A 55 -12.69 0.59 -6.88
CA PRO A 55 -11.91 -0.37 -7.65
C PRO A 55 -12.70 -1.65 -7.98
N PRO A 56 -12.32 -2.39 -9.04
CA PRO A 56 -13.00 -3.64 -9.39
C PRO A 56 -12.85 -4.70 -8.29
N SER A 57 -13.78 -5.65 -8.28
CA SER A 57 -13.75 -6.80 -7.36
C SER A 57 -13.52 -8.09 -8.12
N VAL A 58 -12.78 -9.03 -7.52
CA VAL A 58 -12.60 -10.38 -8.08
C VAL A 58 -13.93 -11.13 -8.02
N SER A 59 -14.33 -11.74 -9.14
CA SER A 59 -15.58 -12.48 -9.29
C SER A 59 -15.41 -13.96 -9.63
N SER A 60 -14.21 -14.37 -10.03
CA SER A 60 -13.88 -15.77 -10.29
C SER A 60 -12.43 -16.05 -9.93
N HIS A 61 -12.19 -17.27 -9.47
CA HIS A 61 -10.93 -17.72 -8.93
C HIS A 61 -10.40 -18.88 -9.77
N PRO A 62 -9.31 -18.69 -10.54
CA PRO A 62 -8.82 -19.73 -11.47
C PRO A 62 -8.37 -21.02 -10.78
N LEU A 63 -8.09 -20.98 -9.49
CA LEU A 63 -7.68 -22.15 -8.70
C LEU A 63 -8.80 -22.70 -7.79
N ALA A 64 -10.06 -22.24 -7.94
CA ALA A 64 -11.17 -22.66 -7.07
C ALA A 64 -11.34 -24.19 -7.01
N ASP A 65 -11.22 -24.87 -8.15
CA ASP A 65 -11.44 -26.31 -8.29
C ASP A 65 -10.14 -27.12 -8.43
N THR A 66 -8.97 -26.51 -8.12
CA THR A 66 -7.67 -27.17 -8.29
C THR A 66 -6.68 -26.77 -7.21
N MET A 67 -5.88 -27.75 -6.76
CA MET A 67 -4.77 -27.58 -5.82
C MET A 67 -3.43 -27.44 -6.57
N THR A 68 -3.42 -26.75 -7.72
CA THR A 68 -2.21 -26.56 -8.53
C THR A 68 -1.66 -25.17 -8.35
N VAL A 69 -0.35 -25.07 -8.19
CA VAL A 69 0.36 -23.77 -8.18
C VAL A 69 0.62 -23.34 -9.63
N PRO A 70 0.34 -22.07 -10.00
CA PRO A 70 0.59 -21.61 -11.36
C PRO A 70 2.08 -21.68 -11.73
N CYS A 71 2.35 -21.89 -13.03
CA CYS A 71 3.73 -21.84 -13.53
C CYS A 71 4.29 -20.42 -13.43
N ARG A 72 5.55 -20.28 -13.00
CA ARG A 72 6.26 -18.99 -13.05
C ARG A 72 6.33 -18.34 -14.43
N CYS A 73 6.04 -19.09 -15.49
CA CYS A 73 5.92 -18.55 -16.84
C CYS A 73 4.68 -17.65 -17.04
N THR A 74 3.73 -17.65 -16.09
CA THR A 74 2.52 -16.79 -16.10
C THR A 74 2.70 -15.49 -15.31
N LEU A 75 3.86 -15.25 -14.70
CA LEU A 75 4.13 -14.02 -13.97
C LEU A 75 3.93 -12.79 -14.87
N PRO A 76 3.44 -11.66 -14.32
CA PRO A 76 3.17 -10.45 -15.07
C PRO A 76 4.39 -9.94 -15.85
N THR A 77 4.14 -9.43 -17.05
CA THR A 77 5.13 -8.73 -17.87
C THR A 77 4.69 -7.29 -18.12
N ALA A 78 5.56 -6.47 -18.69
CA ALA A 78 5.22 -5.09 -19.03
C ALA A 78 4.08 -4.99 -20.06
N GLU A 79 3.79 -6.06 -20.80
CA GLU A 79 2.75 -6.15 -21.83
C GLU A 79 1.47 -6.84 -21.34
N SER A 80 1.43 -7.35 -20.11
CA SER A 80 0.29 -8.11 -19.57
C SER A 80 -0.89 -7.19 -19.22
N GLY A 81 -2.10 -7.52 -19.68
CA GLY A 81 -3.34 -6.84 -19.27
C GLY A 81 -3.24 -5.31 -19.34
N ARG A 82 -3.53 -4.63 -18.22
CA ARG A 82 -3.44 -3.17 -18.07
C ARG A 82 -2.03 -2.64 -17.74
N MET A 83 -1.01 -3.51 -17.63
CA MET A 83 0.35 -3.10 -17.28
C MET A 83 0.93 -2.01 -18.19
N PRO A 84 0.76 -2.04 -19.53
CA PRO A 84 1.29 -0.97 -20.38
C PRO A 84 0.79 0.42 -19.99
N MET A 85 -0.51 0.54 -19.69
CA MET A 85 -1.13 1.80 -19.24
C MET A 85 -0.60 2.23 -17.87
N VAL A 86 -0.55 1.31 -16.91
CA VAL A 86 -0.10 1.59 -15.54
C VAL A 86 1.36 2.04 -15.53
N LEU A 87 2.25 1.31 -16.21
CA LEU A 87 3.68 1.65 -16.29
C LEU A 87 3.93 2.96 -17.04
N SER A 88 3.12 3.27 -18.06
CA SER A 88 3.16 4.56 -18.75
C SER A 88 2.76 5.70 -17.82
N ALA A 89 1.66 5.55 -17.08
CA ALA A 89 1.22 6.53 -16.09
C ALA A 89 2.27 6.76 -15.00
N MET A 90 2.93 5.70 -14.51
CA MET A 90 4.02 5.80 -13.52
C MET A 90 5.18 6.65 -14.04
N ARG A 91 5.64 6.40 -15.26
CA ARG A 91 6.74 7.21 -15.89
C ARG A 91 6.34 8.66 -16.03
N ARG A 92 5.12 8.94 -16.48
CA ARG A 92 4.60 10.31 -16.64
C ARG A 92 4.49 11.03 -15.29
N MET A 93 4.04 10.34 -14.25
CA MET A 93 4.02 10.91 -12.89
C MET A 93 5.42 11.18 -12.37
N LYS A 94 6.37 10.26 -12.60
CA LYS A 94 7.78 10.43 -12.20
C LYS A 94 8.40 11.66 -12.88
N GLU A 95 8.15 11.85 -14.17
CA GLU A 95 8.63 13.02 -14.92
C GLU A 95 7.99 14.32 -14.41
N ALA A 96 6.69 14.29 -14.07
CA ALA A 96 5.95 15.50 -13.73
C ALA A 96 6.17 15.99 -12.29
N VAL A 97 6.26 15.09 -11.31
CA VAL A 97 6.26 15.45 -9.88
C VAL A 97 7.33 14.72 -9.06
N GLY A 98 8.11 13.82 -9.65
CA GLY A 98 9.07 12.97 -8.93
C GLY A 98 10.22 13.71 -8.25
N ASP A 99 10.45 14.99 -8.57
CA ASP A 99 11.45 15.83 -7.89
C ASP A 99 10.96 16.38 -6.55
N THR A 100 9.64 16.35 -6.30
CA THR A 100 9.02 16.96 -5.12
C THR A 100 8.13 16.00 -4.32
N THR A 101 7.80 14.85 -4.88
CA THR A 101 6.87 13.89 -4.29
C THR A 101 7.43 12.48 -4.46
N ALA A 102 7.56 11.73 -3.37
CA ALA A 102 7.89 10.30 -3.43
C ALA A 102 6.71 9.52 -4.04
N LEU A 103 6.98 8.73 -5.08
CA LEU A 103 5.93 7.99 -5.78
C LEU A 103 5.91 6.53 -5.32
N TYR A 104 4.72 6.08 -4.93
CA TYR A 104 4.49 4.73 -4.44
C TYR A 104 3.90 3.85 -5.55
N GLY A 105 4.57 2.73 -5.84
CA GLY A 105 4.00 1.61 -6.59
C GLY A 105 3.33 0.65 -5.61
N LEU A 106 2.00 0.53 -5.68
CA LEU A 106 1.25 -0.39 -4.84
C LEU A 106 1.03 -1.70 -5.58
N LEU A 107 1.29 -2.80 -4.91
CA LEU A 107 1.04 -4.14 -5.42
C LEU A 107 0.24 -4.97 -4.42
N CYS A 108 -0.48 -5.96 -4.94
CA CYS A 108 -1.23 -6.89 -4.12
C CYS A 108 -0.28 -7.79 -3.32
N GLY A 109 -0.47 -7.84 -2.00
CA GLY A 109 0.33 -8.69 -1.12
C GLY A 109 0.11 -10.19 -1.41
N PRO A 110 1.12 -11.03 -1.13
CA PRO A 110 1.08 -12.45 -1.44
C PRO A 110 -0.14 -13.20 -0.91
N PHE A 111 -0.61 -12.90 0.30
CA PHE A 111 -1.75 -13.62 0.88
C PHE A 111 -3.09 -13.19 0.25
N THR A 112 -3.28 -11.90 0.03
CA THR A 112 -4.46 -11.41 -0.69
C THR A 112 -4.47 -11.92 -2.14
N LEU A 113 -3.33 -11.96 -2.82
CA LEU A 113 -3.24 -12.51 -4.17
C LEU A 113 -3.55 -14.00 -4.18
N ALA A 114 -3.04 -14.78 -3.22
CA ALA A 114 -3.36 -16.21 -3.08
C ALA A 114 -4.87 -16.42 -2.92
N SER A 115 -5.55 -15.59 -2.11
CA SER A 115 -7.00 -15.62 -1.99
C SER A 115 -7.72 -15.19 -3.26
N HIS A 116 -7.22 -14.22 -4.01
CA HIS A 116 -7.80 -13.88 -5.32
C HIS A 116 -7.73 -15.08 -6.29
N LEU A 117 -6.65 -15.85 -6.25
CA LEU A 117 -6.49 -17.02 -7.12
C LEU A 117 -7.31 -18.23 -6.66
N ARG A 118 -7.30 -18.54 -5.35
CA ARG A 118 -7.91 -19.74 -4.76
C ARG A 118 -9.34 -19.53 -4.27
N GLY A 119 -9.71 -18.29 -3.96
CA GLY A 119 -10.95 -17.97 -3.26
C GLY A 119 -10.79 -18.10 -1.73
N ASN A 120 -11.92 -18.13 -1.04
CA ASN A 120 -11.95 -18.20 0.43
C ASN A 120 -11.46 -19.55 0.97
N ASP A 121 -11.38 -20.57 0.14
CA ASP A 121 -10.90 -21.90 0.53
C ASP A 121 -9.45 -21.87 1.00
N ILE A 122 -8.67 -20.85 0.63
CA ILE A 122 -7.30 -20.65 1.12
C ILE A 122 -7.19 -20.71 2.63
N PHE A 123 -8.22 -20.24 3.36
CA PHE A 123 -8.24 -20.28 4.82
C PHE A 123 -8.43 -21.70 5.38
N MET A 124 -9.13 -22.56 4.65
CA MET A 124 -9.29 -23.97 5.02
C MET A 124 -8.04 -24.75 4.62
N ASP A 125 -7.49 -24.46 3.44
CA ASP A 125 -6.28 -25.10 2.94
C ASP A 125 -5.09 -24.90 3.90
N MET A 126 -5.03 -23.80 4.67
CA MET A 126 -4.03 -23.59 5.73
C MET A 126 -4.05 -24.67 6.82
N PHE A 127 -5.13 -25.43 6.95
CA PHE A 127 -5.26 -26.54 7.91
C PHE A 127 -5.22 -27.91 7.20
N ASP A 128 -5.71 -27.98 5.96
CA ASP A 128 -5.92 -29.23 5.26
C ASP A 128 -4.72 -29.60 4.36
N ASP A 129 -4.01 -28.60 3.80
CA ASP A 129 -2.84 -28.79 2.93
C ASP A 129 -1.86 -27.61 3.03
N GLU A 130 -1.11 -27.56 4.13
CA GLU A 130 -0.14 -26.49 4.41
C GLU A 130 0.93 -26.35 3.32
N ASP A 131 1.38 -27.47 2.73
CA ASP A 131 2.44 -27.46 1.72
C ASP A 131 1.94 -26.76 0.45
N TYR A 132 0.70 -27.03 0.04
CA TYR A 132 0.08 -26.31 -1.08
C TYR A 132 0.00 -24.80 -0.82
N VAL A 133 -0.43 -24.39 0.39
CA VAL A 133 -0.53 -22.97 0.75
C VAL A 133 0.85 -22.32 0.71
N LYS A 134 1.88 -22.95 1.28
CA LYS A 134 3.25 -22.45 1.27
C LYS A 134 3.81 -22.31 -0.16
N ASP A 135 3.52 -23.26 -1.03
CA ASP A 135 3.94 -23.22 -2.43
C ASP A 135 3.22 -22.12 -3.21
N LEU A 136 1.90 -21.95 -3.00
CA LEU A 136 1.10 -20.88 -3.62
C LEU A 136 1.57 -19.51 -3.15
N LEU A 137 1.83 -19.34 -1.86
CA LEU A 137 2.38 -18.10 -1.31
C LEU A 137 3.78 -17.80 -1.86
N GLY A 138 4.60 -18.81 -2.08
CA GLY A 138 5.89 -18.69 -2.76
C GLY A 138 5.74 -18.15 -4.19
N PHE A 139 4.77 -18.65 -4.96
CA PHE A 139 4.44 -18.12 -6.28
C PHE A 139 3.95 -16.67 -6.22
N CYS A 140 3.07 -16.34 -5.26
CA CYS A 140 2.56 -14.98 -5.09
C CYS A 140 3.67 -14.00 -4.67
N ALA A 141 4.64 -14.44 -3.86
CA ALA A 141 5.82 -13.64 -3.53
C ALA A 141 6.73 -13.40 -4.74
N ASP A 142 6.89 -14.39 -5.63
CA ASP A 142 7.60 -14.20 -6.90
C ASP A 142 6.86 -13.21 -7.81
N CYS A 143 5.51 -13.23 -7.80
CA CYS A 143 4.69 -12.25 -8.50
C CYS A 143 4.94 -10.84 -7.92
N ALA A 144 4.94 -10.69 -6.59
CA ALA A 144 5.23 -9.41 -5.93
C ALA A 144 6.64 -8.88 -6.27
N LYS A 145 7.67 -9.74 -6.32
CA LYS A 145 9.01 -9.36 -6.78
C LYS A 145 9.01 -8.89 -8.23
N ARG A 146 8.29 -9.61 -9.10
CA ARG A 146 8.19 -9.26 -10.51
C ARG A 146 7.48 -7.91 -10.73
N MET A 147 6.38 -7.68 -10.02
CA MET A 147 5.68 -6.39 -10.05
C MET A 147 6.55 -5.26 -9.51
N SER A 148 7.31 -5.52 -8.43
CA SER A 148 8.26 -4.55 -7.89
C SER A 148 9.30 -4.13 -8.93
N ASP A 149 9.86 -5.08 -9.69
CA ASP A 149 10.80 -4.77 -10.77
C ASP A 149 10.19 -3.84 -11.81
N LEU A 150 8.98 -4.16 -12.29
CA LEU A 150 8.29 -3.36 -13.29
C LEU A 150 8.00 -1.92 -12.80
N TYR A 151 7.62 -1.78 -11.54
CA TYR A 151 7.30 -0.49 -10.94
C TYR A 151 8.56 0.36 -10.68
N LEU A 152 9.63 -0.26 -10.19
CA LEU A 152 10.93 0.41 -10.02
C LEU A 152 11.52 0.86 -11.36
N ASP A 153 11.43 0.03 -12.40
CA ASP A 153 11.84 0.37 -13.77
C ASP A 153 10.98 1.51 -14.35
N ALA A 154 9.75 1.67 -13.89
CA ALA A 154 8.87 2.78 -14.24
C ALA A 154 9.09 4.04 -13.39
N GLY A 155 10.04 4.02 -12.43
CA GLY A 155 10.48 5.17 -11.64
C GLY A 155 9.80 5.34 -10.29
N MET A 156 9.15 4.30 -9.75
CA MET A 156 8.60 4.38 -8.39
C MET A 156 9.71 4.39 -7.34
N ASP A 157 9.54 5.19 -6.29
CA ASP A 157 10.51 5.37 -5.22
C ASP A 157 10.32 4.37 -4.07
N VAL A 158 9.06 3.99 -3.83
CA VAL A 158 8.65 3.10 -2.74
C VAL A 158 7.76 2.00 -3.30
N ILE A 159 8.00 0.76 -2.89
CA ILE A 159 7.10 -0.37 -3.17
C ILE A 159 6.23 -0.62 -1.94
N ALA A 160 4.93 -0.41 -2.09
CA ALA A 160 3.94 -0.70 -1.06
C ALA A 160 3.27 -2.05 -1.32
N VAL A 161 3.53 -3.01 -0.44
CA VAL A 161 2.91 -4.32 -0.46
C VAL A 161 1.64 -4.24 0.37
N VAL A 162 0.48 -4.28 -0.30
CA VAL A 162 -0.83 -4.07 0.32
C VAL A 162 -1.53 -5.40 0.50
N ASP A 163 -1.70 -5.86 1.74
CA ASP A 163 -2.26 -7.19 2.04
C ASP A 163 -3.34 -7.13 3.14
N PRO A 164 -4.58 -6.74 2.78
CA PRO A 164 -5.68 -6.64 3.73
C PRO A 164 -5.98 -7.92 4.50
N LEU A 165 -5.79 -9.10 3.87
CA LEU A 165 -6.13 -10.38 4.49
C LEU A 165 -5.22 -10.76 5.65
N VAL A 166 -4.06 -10.14 5.79
CA VAL A 166 -3.21 -10.29 7.00
C VAL A 166 -3.97 -9.91 8.28
N SER A 167 -4.94 -8.99 8.21
CA SER A 167 -5.78 -8.64 9.36
C SER A 167 -6.72 -9.79 9.80
N GLN A 168 -6.95 -10.79 8.95
CA GLN A 168 -7.90 -11.88 9.19
C GLN A 168 -7.28 -13.10 9.90
N ILE A 169 -5.94 -13.21 9.94
CA ILE A 169 -5.23 -14.35 10.51
C ILE A 169 -4.56 -14.02 11.84
N SER A 170 -4.22 -15.05 12.62
CA SER A 170 -3.47 -14.89 13.86
C SER A 170 -1.98 -14.62 13.59
N SER A 171 -1.26 -14.14 14.59
CA SER A 171 0.19 -13.99 14.52
C SER A 171 0.91 -15.32 14.32
N ASP A 172 0.40 -16.42 14.87
CA ASP A 172 0.97 -17.75 14.68
C ASP A 172 0.86 -18.19 13.22
N HIS A 173 -0.31 -18.02 12.59
CA HIS A 173 -0.48 -18.29 11.16
C HIS A 173 0.38 -17.35 10.30
N PHE A 174 0.52 -16.09 10.69
CA PHE A 174 1.44 -15.19 10.00
C PHE A 174 2.87 -15.71 10.06
N GLU A 175 3.34 -16.11 11.24
CA GLU A 175 4.70 -16.65 11.40
C GLU A 175 4.92 -17.90 10.58
N GLU A 176 3.95 -18.80 10.55
CA GLU A 176 4.06 -20.06 9.84
C GLU A 176 4.04 -19.91 8.32
N PHE A 177 3.10 -19.12 7.79
CA PHE A 177 2.85 -19.07 6.35
C PHE A 177 3.45 -17.84 5.67
N LEU A 178 3.53 -16.70 6.36
CA LEU A 178 3.82 -15.41 5.73
C LEU A 178 5.19 -14.85 6.09
N SER A 179 5.76 -15.17 7.25
CA SER A 179 7.04 -14.60 7.67
C SER A 179 8.16 -14.80 6.66
N ALA A 180 8.31 -16.03 6.14
CA ALA A 180 9.39 -16.35 5.20
C ALA A 180 9.23 -15.60 3.86
N PRO A 181 8.08 -15.67 3.14
CA PRO A 181 7.91 -14.98 1.88
C PRO A 181 8.02 -13.44 2.01
N TYR A 182 7.50 -12.84 3.09
CA TYR A 182 7.63 -11.39 3.30
C TYR A 182 9.04 -10.96 3.66
N THR A 183 9.73 -11.70 4.53
CA THR A 183 11.14 -11.42 4.87
C THR A 183 12.01 -11.45 3.61
N GLU A 184 11.80 -12.44 2.75
CA GLU A 184 12.55 -12.56 1.50
C GLU A 184 12.19 -11.44 0.50
N LEU A 185 10.92 -11.04 0.41
CA LEU A 185 10.48 -9.93 -0.45
C LEU A 185 11.11 -8.60 0.01
N PHE A 186 11.04 -8.28 1.31
CA PHE A 186 11.62 -7.03 1.81
C PHE A 186 13.14 -7.03 1.79
N ARG A 187 13.78 -8.20 2.02
CA ARG A 187 15.23 -8.36 1.80
C ARG A 187 15.59 -8.08 0.34
N TYR A 188 14.87 -8.67 -0.61
CA TYR A 188 15.06 -8.45 -2.04
C TYR A 188 14.97 -6.97 -2.41
N LEU A 189 13.91 -6.28 -1.98
CA LEU A 189 13.74 -4.86 -2.21
C LEU A 189 14.90 -4.03 -1.67
N ARG A 190 15.32 -4.30 -0.43
CA ARG A 190 16.37 -3.54 0.24
C ARG A 190 17.75 -3.83 -0.30
N GLU A 191 18.13 -5.12 -0.43
CA GLU A 191 19.52 -5.51 -0.71
C GLU A 191 19.81 -5.58 -2.21
N GLU A 192 18.87 -6.08 -3.01
CA GLU A 192 19.08 -6.28 -4.44
C GLU A 192 18.61 -5.09 -5.27
N LYS A 193 17.48 -4.48 -4.90
CA LYS A 193 16.91 -3.34 -5.62
C LYS A 193 17.28 -1.98 -5.03
N GLN A 194 17.75 -1.93 -3.79
CA GLN A 194 18.02 -0.69 -3.06
C GLN A 194 16.80 0.24 -3.02
N ALA A 195 15.60 -0.34 -2.98
CA ALA A 195 14.32 0.33 -2.97
C ALA A 195 13.74 0.39 -1.56
N PHE A 196 12.95 1.42 -1.27
CA PHE A 196 12.18 1.50 -0.04
C PHE A 196 10.93 0.63 -0.13
N SER A 197 10.51 0.09 1.02
CA SER A 197 9.34 -0.78 1.13
C SER A 197 8.36 -0.29 2.19
N SER A 198 7.07 -0.50 1.91
CA SER A 198 6.00 -0.30 2.87
C SER A 198 5.13 -1.56 2.93
N PHE A 199 4.80 -2.02 4.14
CA PHE A 199 3.86 -3.10 4.34
C PHE A 199 2.53 -2.52 4.81
N PHE A 200 1.52 -2.54 3.98
CA PHE A 200 0.23 -1.93 4.26
C PHE A 200 -0.85 -2.99 4.50
N VAL A 201 -1.51 -2.91 5.65
CA VAL A 201 -2.60 -3.80 6.03
C VAL A 201 -3.83 -3.00 6.41
N CYS A 202 -4.90 -3.13 5.62
CA CYS A 202 -6.22 -2.61 5.97
C CYS A 202 -6.91 -3.54 6.98
N GLY A 203 -7.82 -2.99 7.78
CA GLY A 203 -8.50 -3.70 8.86
C GLY A 203 -7.67 -3.79 10.15
N ASN A 204 -8.19 -4.49 11.14
CA ASN A 204 -7.55 -4.54 12.46
C ASN A 204 -6.35 -5.50 12.49
N ALA A 205 -5.18 -4.99 12.13
CA ALA A 205 -3.92 -5.72 12.16
C ALA A 205 -3.18 -5.67 13.51
N THR A 206 -3.80 -5.17 14.58
CA THR A 206 -3.16 -4.93 15.89
C THR A 206 -2.33 -6.12 16.37
N ARG A 207 -2.87 -7.36 16.25
CA ARG A 207 -2.19 -8.58 16.68
C ARG A 207 -0.96 -8.93 15.85
N ASN A 208 -0.86 -8.41 14.62
CA ASN A 208 0.18 -8.78 13.66
C ASN A 208 1.29 -7.73 13.52
N ILE A 209 1.17 -6.56 14.18
CA ILE A 209 2.17 -5.47 14.04
C ILE A 209 3.58 -5.96 14.35
N GLU A 210 3.78 -6.73 15.41
CA GLU A 210 5.11 -7.18 15.80
C GLU A 210 5.70 -8.20 14.81
N VAL A 211 4.89 -9.18 14.35
CA VAL A 211 5.34 -10.17 13.35
C VAL A 211 5.59 -9.52 11.99
N MET A 212 4.80 -8.51 11.62
CA MET A 212 5.05 -7.68 10.44
C MET A 212 6.39 -6.94 10.54
N CYS A 213 6.69 -6.29 11.67
CA CYS A 213 7.97 -5.61 11.89
C CYS A 213 9.17 -6.57 11.76
N ARG A 214 9.02 -7.83 12.21
CA ARG A 214 10.09 -8.84 12.09
C ARG A 214 10.44 -9.20 10.65
N THR A 215 9.53 -9.03 9.69
CA THR A 215 9.85 -9.20 8.27
C THR A 215 10.70 -8.06 7.70
N ALA A 216 10.95 -7.03 8.51
CA ALA A 216 11.84 -5.91 8.25
C ALA A 216 11.49 -5.06 7.00
N PRO A 217 10.23 -4.61 6.83
CA PRO A 217 9.93 -3.52 5.89
C PRO A 217 10.55 -2.21 6.39
N ASP A 218 10.71 -1.22 5.50
CA ASP A 218 11.14 0.11 5.93
C ASP A 218 10.01 0.87 6.64
N SER A 219 8.76 0.60 6.26
CA SER A 219 7.57 1.15 6.92
C SER A 219 6.41 0.16 6.98
N ILE A 220 5.52 0.37 7.95
CA ILE A 220 4.21 -0.28 8.03
C ILE A 220 3.15 0.81 7.94
N SER A 221 2.09 0.59 7.16
CA SER A 221 0.91 1.45 7.13
C SER A 221 -0.30 0.69 7.68
N VAL A 222 -1.10 1.36 8.52
CA VAL A 222 -2.18 0.74 9.27
C VAL A 222 -3.51 1.46 9.10
N ASP A 223 -4.56 0.69 9.21
CA ASP A 223 -5.96 1.11 9.15
C ASP A 223 -6.41 1.86 10.43
N GLU A 224 -7.51 2.61 10.32
CA GLU A 224 -8.12 3.37 11.42
C GLU A 224 -8.53 2.52 12.64
N ASN A 225 -8.66 1.19 12.47
CA ASN A 225 -8.99 0.25 13.53
C ASN A 225 -7.80 -0.14 14.42
N VAL A 226 -6.61 0.33 14.11
CA VAL A 226 -5.38 0.08 14.88
C VAL A 226 -5.09 1.28 15.79
N ASP A 227 -4.80 1.03 17.06
CA ASP A 227 -4.23 2.07 17.93
C ASP A 227 -2.80 2.40 17.45
N ILE A 228 -2.69 3.51 16.70
CA ILE A 228 -1.45 3.87 16.03
C ILE A 228 -0.34 4.26 17.02
N LEU A 229 -0.68 4.78 18.21
CA LEU A 229 0.32 5.12 19.22
C LEU A 229 0.90 3.84 19.85
N ALA A 230 0.06 2.85 20.14
CA ALA A 230 0.51 1.56 20.61
C ALA A 230 1.32 0.82 19.54
N ALA A 231 0.87 0.84 18.28
CA ALA A 231 1.59 0.27 17.14
C ALA A 231 2.94 0.95 16.91
N LYS A 232 3.01 2.29 17.03
CA LYS A 232 4.26 3.05 16.94
C LYS A 232 5.29 2.58 17.97
N ALA A 233 4.87 2.38 19.20
CA ALA A 233 5.76 1.89 20.26
C ALA A 233 6.37 0.51 19.95
N ILE A 234 5.67 -0.33 19.16
CA ILE A 234 6.20 -1.60 18.66
C ILE A 234 7.15 -1.33 17.50
N CYS A 235 6.73 -0.58 16.49
CA CYS A 235 7.53 -0.27 15.31
C CYS A 235 8.88 0.36 15.66
N ASP A 236 8.92 1.27 16.65
CA ASP A 236 10.15 1.92 17.11
C ASP A 236 11.20 0.92 17.64
N LYS A 237 10.79 -0.20 18.25
CA LYS A 237 11.71 -1.25 18.72
C LYS A 237 12.44 -1.92 17.56
N TYR A 238 11.83 -1.96 16.38
CA TYR A 238 12.37 -2.58 15.17
C TYR A 238 12.95 -1.56 14.20
N ASN A 239 12.95 -0.27 14.55
CA ASN A 239 13.35 0.84 13.67
C ASN A 239 12.56 0.85 12.35
N VAL A 240 11.26 0.52 12.39
CA VAL A 240 10.33 0.55 11.26
C VAL A 240 9.50 1.84 11.38
N ALA A 241 9.34 2.56 10.28
CA ALA A 241 8.43 3.70 10.26
C ALA A 241 6.97 3.22 10.28
N ILE A 242 6.06 4.01 10.88
CA ILE A 242 4.63 3.72 10.85
C ILE A 242 3.87 4.84 10.15
N GLY A 243 2.94 4.48 9.28
CA GLY A 243 2.04 5.38 8.54
C GLY A 243 0.57 5.14 8.87
N GLY A 244 -0.22 6.19 8.81
CA GLY A 244 -1.66 6.17 9.01
C GLY A 244 -2.09 7.30 9.94
N ASN A 245 -3.26 7.21 10.54
CA ASN A 245 -4.40 6.37 10.20
C ASN A 245 -5.67 7.23 10.40
N ILE A 246 -5.73 8.35 9.63
CA ILE A 246 -6.88 9.25 9.72
C ILE A 246 -8.15 8.46 9.39
N PRO A 247 -9.17 8.46 10.28
CA PRO A 247 -10.40 7.71 10.06
C PRO A 247 -11.12 8.15 8.79
N LEU A 248 -11.36 7.19 7.90
CA LEU A 248 -11.88 7.43 6.56
C LEU A 248 -13.32 7.91 6.57
N THR A 249 -14.17 7.21 7.33
CA THR A 249 -15.62 7.46 7.32
C THR A 249 -16.00 8.57 8.28
N SER A 250 -15.59 8.46 9.56
CA SER A 250 -16.04 9.37 10.61
C SER A 250 -15.40 10.76 10.51
N ILE A 251 -14.14 10.85 10.12
CA ILE A 251 -13.38 12.11 10.05
C ILE A 251 -13.27 12.61 8.62
N MET A 252 -12.76 11.79 7.67
CA MET A 252 -12.52 12.29 6.32
C MET A 252 -13.82 12.49 5.53
N LEU A 253 -14.76 11.55 5.56
CA LEU A 253 -15.97 11.61 4.78
C LEU A 253 -17.07 12.47 5.44
N HIS A 254 -17.38 12.20 6.71
CA HIS A 254 -18.49 12.84 7.42
C HIS A 254 -18.11 13.98 8.35
N GLY A 255 -16.80 14.15 8.64
CA GLY A 255 -16.30 15.28 9.39
C GLY A 255 -16.20 16.56 8.54
N THR A 256 -15.92 17.66 9.22
CA THR A 256 -15.60 18.96 8.59
C THR A 256 -14.09 19.09 8.38
N GLN A 257 -13.66 20.11 7.65
CA GLN A 257 -12.25 20.49 7.54
C GLN A 257 -11.60 20.68 8.93
N GLN A 258 -12.32 21.33 9.86
CA GLN A 258 -11.83 21.57 11.24
C GLN A 258 -11.69 20.25 12.02
N ASP A 259 -12.58 19.29 11.82
CA ASP A 259 -12.48 17.97 12.46
C ASP A 259 -11.22 17.24 11.98
N ASN A 260 -10.93 17.30 10.68
CA ASN A 260 -9.71 16.74 10.10
C ASN A 260 -8.45 17.42 10.63
N MET A 261 -8.42 18.75 10.67
CA MET A 261 -7.31 19.52 11.25
C MET A 261 -7.11 19.16 12.73
N LYS A 262 -8.20 19.12 13.50
CA LYS A 262 -8.14 18.80 14.93
C LYS A 262 -7.63 17.37 15.17
N PHE A 263 -8.14 16.39 14.41
CA PHE A 263 -7.70 15.00 14.54
C PHE A 263 -6.19 14.87 14.32
N VAL A 264 -5.67 15.46 13.25
CA VAL A 264 -4.24 15.39 12.93
C VAL A 264 -3.40 16.14 13.98
N ALA A 265 -3.84 17.31 14.42
CA ALA A 265 -3.15 18.07 15.47
C ALA A 265 -3.10 17.31 16.79
N ASP A 266 -4.23 16.70 17.20
CA ASP A 266 -4.32 15.88 18.41
C ASP A 266 -3.43 14.63 18.29
N LEU A 267 -3.44 13.94 17.15
CA LEU A 267 -2.58 12.79 16.89
C LEU A 267 -1.11 13.15 17.06
N LEU A 268 -0.69 14.23 16.40
CA LEU A 268 0.71 14.68 16.45
C LEU A 268 1.11 15.14 17.86
N ALA A 269 0.19 15.78 18.61
CA ALA A 269 0.45 16.21 19.99
C ALA A 269 0.67 15.04 20.97
N HIS A 270 0.12 13.85 20.65
CA HIS A 270 0.27 12.64 21.48
C HIS A 270 1.46 11.77 21.07
N LEU A 271 2.14 12.07 19.97
CA LEU A 271 3.35 11.34 19.57
C LEU A 271 4.51 11.70 20.53
N PRO A 272 5.18 10.68 21.11
CA PRO A 272 6.36 10.93 21.96
C PRO A 272 7.51 11.54 21.16
N GLU A 273 7.65 11.11 19.90
CA GLU A 273 8.62 11.62 18.93
C GLU A 273 8.02 11.58 17.53
N TYR A 274 8.34 12.58 16.69
CA TYR A 274 7.88 12.63 15.29
C TYR A 274 8.71 11.76 14.33
N LYS A 275 9.80 11.18 14.83
CA LYS A 275 10.66 10.29 14.04
C LYS A 275 9.89 9.03 13.62
N ASN A 276 10.14 8.57 12.41
CA ASN A 276 9.55 7.34 11.85
C ASN A 276 8.01 7.35 11.87
N PHE A 277 7.40 8.51 11.55
CA PHE A 277 5.95 8.65 11.49
C PHE A 277 5.50 9.32 10.20
N ILE A 278 4.50 8.74 9.54
CA ILE A 278 3.89 9.25 8.31
C ILE A 278 2.40 9.50 8.57
N VAL A 279 1.96 10.75 8.47
CA VAL A 279 0.52 11.05 8.54
C VAL A 279 -0.12 10.69 7.22
N ALA A 280 -1.09 9.77 7.26
CA ALA A 280 -1.80 9.31 6.07
C ALA A 280 -3.26 8.93 6.42
N PRO A 281 -4.16 8.83 5.42
CA PRO A 281 -5.44 8.16 5.60
C PRO A 281 -5.26 6.70 6.06
N GLY A 282 -6.26 6.16 6.76
CA GLY A 282 -6.21 4.77 7.26
C GLY A 282 -6.26 3.70 6.15
N CYS A 283 -6.75 4.04 4.97
CA CYS A 283 -6.78 3.18 3.77
C CYS A 283 -7.09 4.04 2.54
N ASP A 284 -7.58 3.42 1.44
CA ASP A 284 -8.10 4.11 0.28
C ASP A 284 -9.29 5.01 0.67
N MET A 285 -9.21 6.26 0.26
CA MET A 285 -10.21 7.27 0.65
C MET A 285 -11.54 7.03 -0.07
N PRO A 286 -12.68 7.11 0.63
CA PRO A 286 -13.99 7.05 -0.02
C PRO A 286 -14.13 8.09 -1.15
N TYR A 287 -14.77 7.69 -2.22
CA TYR A 287 -14.93 8.53 -3.44
C TYR A 287 -15.50 9.93 -3.18
N ALA A 288 -16.37 10.07 -2.19
CA ALA A 288 -17.08 11.32 -1.88
C ALA A 288 -16.41 12.16 -0.78
N VAL A 289 -15.16 11.87 -0.37
CA VAL A 289 -14.46 12.69 0.63
C VAL A 289 -14.33 14.13 0.13
N PRO A 290 -14.80 15.13 0.92
CA PRO A 290 -14.64 16.54 0.56
C PRO A 290 -13.17 16.92 0.42
N VAL A 291 -12.81 17.62 -0.65
CA VAL A 291 -11.42 18.03 -0.94
C VAL A 291 -10.85 18.86 0.19
N GLU A 292 -11.65 19.76 0.78
CA GLU A 292 -11.26 20.61 1.91
C GLU A 292 -10.86 19.81 3.16
N ASN A 293 -11.41 18.62 3.38
CA ASN A 293 -11.08 17.78 4.52
C ASN A 293 -9.64 17.27 4.42
N THR A 294 -9.24 16.78 3.25
CA THR A 294 -7.85 16.34 2.99
C THR A 294 -6.87 17.52 3.04
N ILE A 295 -7.26 18.69 2.51
CA ILE A 295 -6.46 19.90 2.60
C ILE A 295 -6.28 20.30 4.08
N GLY A 296 -7.34 20.23 4.89
CA GLY A 296 -7.28 20.52 6.34
C GLY A 296 -6.30 19.59 7.07
N ALA A 297 -6.34 18.29 6.78
CA ALA A 297 -5.38 17.34 7.35
C ALA A 297 -3.93 17.69 7.01
N ALA A 298 -3.64 18.01 5.75
CA ALA A 298 -2.30 18.43 5.31
C ALA A 298 -1.87 19.77 5.97
N GLN A 299 -2.78 20.73 6.09
CA GLN A 299 -2.49 22.01 6.77
C GLN A 299 -2.13 21.80 8.24
N ALA A 300 -2.83 20.92 8.95
CA ALA A 300 -2.53 20.64 10.36
C ALA A 300 -1.13 20.07 10.55
N VAL A 301 -0.63 19.24 9.64
CA VAL A 301 0.77 18.78 9.66
C VAL A 301 1.71 19.97 9.52
N LEU A 302 1.50 20.87 8.54
CA LEU A 302 2.36 22.03 8.28
C LEU A 302 2.35 23.07 9.42
N GLU A 303 1.28 23.12 10.20
CA GLU A 303 1.10 24.07 11.30
C GLU A 303 1.66 23.56 12.64
N THR A 304 2.05 22.31 12.74
CA THR A 304 2.63 21.78 13.98
C THR A 304 3.97 22.46 14.31
N GLU A 305 4.23 22.73 15.60
CA GLU A 305 5.49 23.32 16.06
C GLU A 305 6.70 22.50 15.61
N ALA A 306 6.57 21.18 15.56
CA ALA A 306 7.63 20.28 15.13
C ALA A 306 8.08 20.54 13.67
N VAL A 307 7.14 20.88 12.79
CA VAL A 307 7.46 21.26 11.41
C VAL A 307 8.02 22.66 11.34
N ARG A 308 7.52 23.59 12.16
CA ARG A 308 8.02 24.97 12.24
C ARG A 308 9.44 25.05 12.80
N GLU A 309 9.79 24.22 13.80
CA GLU A 309 11.11 24.18 14.41
C GLU A 309 12.14 23.43 13.59
N LYS A 310 11.75 22.36 12.92
CA LYS A 310 12.58 21.68 11.93
C LYS A 310 12.50 22.45 10.62
N ARG A 311 13.38 23.41 10.43
CA ARG A 311 13.71 23.91 9.11
C ARG A 311 14.23 22.74 8.30
N TRP A 312 13.36 22.13 7.51
CA TRP A 312 13.69 21.06 6.58
C TRP A 312 14.63 21.61 5.50
N ASN A 313 15.89 21.72 5.83
CA ASN A 313 16.98 21.89 4.87
C ASN A 313 17.58 20.52 4.50
N VAL A 314 16.74 19.53 4.32
CA VAL A 314 17.18 18.28 3.72
C VAL A 314 16.73 18.34 2.27
N PRO A 315 17.67 18.38 1.30
CA PRO A 315 17.28 18.14 -0.08
C PRO A 315 16.59 16.79 -0.14
N PHE A 316 15.49 16.72 -0.85
CA PHE A 316 14.73 15.49 -1.10
C PHE A 316 15.58 14.57 -1.99
N ALA A 317 16.59 13.97 -1.40
CA ALA A 317 17.35 12.90 -2.00
C ALA A 317 17.05 11.67 -1.15
N LEU A 318 16.24 10.77 -1.68
CA LEU A 318 16.09 9.40 -1.20
C LEU A 318 17.44 8.68 -1.41
N ASP A 319 18.46 9.08 -0.66
CA ASP A 319 19.74 8.39 -0.63
C ASP A 319 19.74 7.46 0.59
N ARG A 320 19.52 6.16 0.35
CA ARG A 320 19.64 5.11 1.38
C ARG A 320 20.98 5.15 2.12
N LYS A 321 22.01 5.75 1.56
CA LYS A 321 23.33 5.86 2.18
C LYS A 321 23.39 6.91 3.30
N SER A 322 22.38 7.76 3.42
CA SER A 322 22.32 8.82 4.44
C SER A 322 21.35 8.52 5.59
N VAL A 323 20.69 7.34 5.59
CA VAL A 323 19.79 6.89 6.65
C VAL A 323 20.48 5.72 7.38
N VAL A 324 21.49 6.02 8.17
CA VAL A 324 22.09 5.13 9.20
C VAL A 324 21.94 5.82 10.55
#